data_52f918e026ae92a3cfb49181d0392c8f
#
_entry.id   52f918e026ae92a3cfb49181d0392c8f
#
_cell.length_a   1.000
_cell.length_b   1.000
_cell.length_c   1.000
_cell.angle_alpha   90.00
_cell.angle_beta   90.00
_cell.angle_gamma   90.00
#
_symmetry.space_group_name_H-M   'P 1'
#
loop_
_entity.id
_entity.type
_entity.pdbx_description
1 polymer ?
#
loop_
_entity_poly.entity_id
_entity_poly.type
_entity_poly.pdbx_seq_one_letter_code
_entity_poly.pdbx_strand_id
1 'polypeptide(L)'
;MGKIYQQTFIDTYTRVAFAKVYDRKNALVASDMLNDKVLPFYQEQNVDLLRVLTDRGTEYCGAREHHEYELYLSIEDIDHSRTKAKSPQTNGICERFHRTMQEEFYAIAFRKKMYQNLEDLQEDIDQWMSFYNEQRPHSGRYCFGKTPMQTFTDSKELAKAKDVNNLFIKNNNFIVSDQAEIGSAGGQPTRNNLTDGNK
;
A
#
# COMPACT_ATOMS: atom_id res chain seq x y z
N MET A 1 -21.07 -9.12 21.78
CA MET A 1 -20.45 -8.27 20.77
C MET A 1 -21.25 -8.29 19.47
N GLY A 2 -21.32 -7.18 18.76
CA GLY A 2 -21.92 -7.11 17.42
C GLY A 2 -21.01 -7.71 16.33
N LYS A 3 -21.21 -7.29 15.09
CA LYS A 3 -20.35 -7.67 13.97
C LYS A 3 -19.00 -6.97 14.09
N ILE A 4 -17.92 -7.73 13.99
CA ILE A 4 -16.54 -7.23 14.07
C ILE A 4 -15.89 -7.30 12.69
N TYR A 5 -15.12 -6.28 12.35
CA TYR A 5 -14.36 -6.20 11.12
C TYR A 5 -12.86 -6.13 11.45
N GLN A 6 -12.05 -6.84 10.68
CA GLN A 6 -10.61 -6.77 10.78
C GLN A 6 -10.07 -6.00 9.59
N GLN A 7 -9.24 -4.99 9.85
CA GLN A 7 -8.35 -4.38 8.87
C GLN A 7 -6.98 -5.05 8.96
N THR A 8 -6.35 -5.22 7.81
CA THR A 8 -5.07 -5.91 7.70
C THR A 8 -4.16 -5.19 6.72
N PHE A 9 -2.93 -5.00 7.12
CA PHE A 9 -1.82 -4.62 6.24
C PHE A 9 -0.80 -5.76 6.21
N ILE A 10 -0.22 -6.05 5.05
CA ILE A 10 0.88 -7.00 4.90
C ILE A 10 1.87 -6.51 3.84
N ASP A 11 3.12 -6.44 4.22
CA ASP A 11 4.21 -6.15 3.29
C ASP A 11 4.37 -7.29 2.29
N THR A 12 4.37 -6.96 1.01
CA THR A 12 4.38 -7.96 -0.06
C THR A 12 5.71 -8.65 -0.25
N TYR A 13 6.80 -8.06 0.24
CA TYR A 13 8.14 -8.62 0.16
C TYR A 13 8.50 -9.40 1.43
N THR A 14 8.45 -8.75 2.57
CA THR A 14 8.93 -9.27 3.85
C THR A 14 7.90 -10.12 4.60
N ARG A 15 6.61 -9.93 4.31
CA ARG A 15 5.46 -10.54 5.01
C ARG A 15 5.23 -9.97 6.41
N VAL A 16 5.91 -8.92 6.81
CA VAL A 16 5.54 -8.17 8.02
C VAL A 16 4.08 -7.74 7.89
N ALA A 17 3.29 -8.01 8.92
CA ALA A 17 1.86 -7.78 8.88
C ALA A 17 1.36 -7.09 10.13
N PHE A 18 0.24 -6.39 10.00
CA PHE A 18 -0.50 -5.73 11.07
C PHE A 18 -1.97 -6.07 10.94
N ALA A 19 -2.66 -6.19 12.06
CA ALA A 19 -4.09 -6.42 12.11
C ALA A 19 -4.71 -5.57 13.22
N LYS A 20 -5.86 -4.95 12.93
CA LYS A 20 -6.65 -4.19 13.92
C LYS A 20 -8.13 -4.47 13.72
N VAL A 21 -8.87 -4.59 14.82
CA VAL A 21 -10.30 -4.91 14.79
C VAL A 21 -11.15 -3.68 15.10
N TYR A 22 -12.34 -3.63 14.50
CA TYR A 22 -13.25 -2.50 14.58
C TYR A 22 -14.72 -2.97 14.61
N ASP A 23 -15.60 -2.14 15.13
CA ASP A 23 -17.05 -2.33 15.12
C ASP A 23 -17.72 -1.91 13.80
N ARG A 24 -16.96 -1.25 12.92
CA ARG A 24 -17.43 -0.68 11.65
C ARG A 24 -16.41 -0.86 10.53
N LYS A 25 -16.87 -0.66 9.29
CA LYS A 25 -16.04 -0.73 8.08
C LYS A 25 -16.30 0.51 7.24
N ASN A 26 -15.34 1.44 7.21
CA ASN A 26 -15.39 2.66 6.41
C ASN A 26 -13.97 3.18 6.11
N ALA A 27 -13.88 4.28 5.36
CA ALA A 27 -12.60 4.88 4.97
C ALA A 27 -11.76 5.37 6.16
N LEU A 28 -12.39 5.94 7.19
CA LEU A 28 -11.70 6.40 8.39
C LEU A 28 -11.01 5.26 9.13
N VAL A 29 -11.67 4.11 9.26
CA VAL A 29 -11.10 2.89 9.85
C VAL A 29 -9.89 2.39 9.08
N ALA A 30 -9.94 2.45 7.74
CA ALA A 30 -8.81 2.07 6.91
C ALA A 30 -7.61 3.02 7.10
N SER A 31 -7.86 4.32 7.21
CA SER A 31 -6.83 5.33 7.49
C SER A 31 -6.27 5.19 8.91
N ASP A 32 -7.13 4.94 9.90
CA ASP A 32 -6.72 4.72 11.30
C ASP A 32 -5.76 3.54 11.43
N MET A 33 -6.00 2.44 10.74
CA MET A 33 -5.08 1.30 10.70
C MET A 33 -3.68 1.68 10.21
N LEU A 34 -3.59 2.47 9.12
CA LEU A 34 -2.32 2.95 8.61
C LEU A 34 -1.62 3.88 9.59
N ASN A 35 -2.37 4.86 10.13
CA ASN A 35 -1.83 5.87 11.04
C ASN A 35 -1.38 5.29 12.38
N ASP A 36 -2.12 4.33 12.94
CA ASP A 36 -1.87 3.80 14.27
C ASP A 36 -0.81 2.68 14.31
N LYS A 37 -0.77 1.84 13.29
CA LYS A 37 0.08 0.64 13.29
C LYS A 37 1.19 0.68 12.24
N VAL A 38 0.87 1.08 11.01
CA VAL A 38 1.76 0.87 9.87
C VAL A 38 2.79 1.97 9.76
N LEU A 39 2.36 3.23 9.68
CA LEU A 39 3.29 4.35 9.51
C LEU A 39 4.27 4.50 10.66
N PRO A 40 3.87 4.39 11.95
CA PRO A 40 4.82 4.43 13.06
C PRO A 40 5.90 3.37 12.95
N PHE A 41 5.54 2.13 12.54
CA PHE A 41 6.51 1.07 12.33
C PHE A 41 7.52 1.43 11.24
N TYR A 42 7.07 1.87 10.06
CA TYR A 42 7.97 2.23 8.96
C TYR A 42 8.85 3.42 9.30
N GLN A 43 8.33 4.43 10.00
CA GLN A 43 9.07 5.59 10.48
C GLN A 43 10.16 5.18 11.49
N GLU A 44 9.82 4.35 12.48
CA GLU A 44 10.78 3.81 13.45
C GLU A 44 11.91 3.01 12.79
N GLN A 45 11.57 2.30 11.72
CA GLN A 45 12.54 1.54 10.94
C GLN A 45 13.35 2.38 9.95
N ASN A 46 13.07 3.69 9.80
CA ASN A 46 13.66 4.60 8.81
C ASN A 46 13.55 4.06 7.37
N VAL A 47 12.34 3.61 7.02
CA VAL A 47 11.96 3.13 5.69
C VAL A 47 10.67 3.81 5.28
N ASP A 48 10.60 4.36 4.06
CA ASP A 48 9.40 5.01 3.56
C ASP A 48 8.39 3.99 3.03
N LEU A 49 7.12 4.20 3.36
CA LEU A 49 6.00 3.47 2.77
C LEU A 49 5.58 4.17 1.48
N LEU A 50 6.07 3.73 0.34
CA LEU A 50 5.86 4.42 -0.94
C LEU A 50 4.52 4.12 -1.59
N ARG A 51 3.98 2.92 -1.38
CA ARG A 51 2.77 2.49 -2.10
C ARG A 51 1.95 1.49 -1.31
N VAL A 52 0.63 1.68 -1.34
CA VAL A 52 -0.35 0.72 -0.81
C VAL A 52 -1.17 0.13 -1.96
N LEU A 53 -1.34 -1.19 -1.94
CA LEU A 53 -2.22 -1.92 -2.83
C LEU A 53 -3.44 -2.40 -2.05
N THR A 54 -4.63 -1.96 -2.44
CA THR A 54 -5.89 -2.39 -1.83
C THR A 54 -6.75 -3.19 -2.81
N ASP A 55 -7.75 -3.88 -2.29
CA ASP A 55 -8.85 -4.35 -3.12
C ASP A 55 -9.76 -3.18 -3.52
N ARG A 56 -10.94 -3.48 -4.05
CA ARG A 56 -11.92 -2.48 -4.49
C ARG A 56 -13.07 -2.31 -3.48
N GLY A 57 -12.81 -2.59 -2.21
CA GLY A 57 -13.75 -2.36 -1.13
C GLY A 57 -14.15 -0.87 -1.04
N THR A 58 -15.36 -0.61 -0.60
CA THR A 58 -15.90 0.76 -0.47
C THR A 58 -15.12 1.59 0.56
N GLU A 59 -14.43 0.95 1.50
CA GLU A 59 -13.52 1.60 2.46
C GLU A 59 -12.26 2.19 1.82
N TYR A 60 -11.88 1.71 0.62
CA TYR A 60 -10.67 2.16 -0.10
C TYR A 60 -10.97 2.93 -1.38
N CYS A 61 -12.20 2.86 -1.87
CA CYS A 61 -12.56 3.37 -3.19
C CYS A 61 -13.81 4.23 -3.14
N GLY A 62 -13.66 5.50 -3.50
CA GLY A 62 -14.74 6.47 -3.69
C GLY A 62 -14.33 7.52 -4.71
N ALA A 63 -15.07 8.60 -4.82
CA ALA A 63 -14.67 9.77 -5.60
C ALA A 63 -13.42 10.37 -4.94
N ARG A 64 -12.32 10.44 -5.70
CA ARG A 64 -10.98 10.79 -5.20
C ARG A 64 -10.93 12.08 -4.39
N GLU A 65 -11.76 13.05 -4.77
CA GLU A 65 -11.80 14.39 -4.14
C GLU A 65 -12.53 14.42 -2.79
N HIS A 66 -13.26 13.35 -2.45
CA HIS A 66 -14.12 13.33 -1.26
C HIS A 66 -14.00 12.03 -0.44
N HIS A 67 -13.01 11.18 -0.76
CA HIS A 67 -12.84 9.92 -0.05
C HIS A 67 -11.72 10.06 0.97
N GLU A 68 -12.04 9.92 2.24
CA GLU A 68 -11.13 10.17 3.36
C GLU A 68 -9.84 9.34 3.28
N TYR A 69 -9.92 8.11 2.81
CA TYR A 69 -8.75 7.25 2.66
C TYR A 69 -7.79 7.75 1.57
N GLU A 70 -8.33 8.18 0.41
CA GLU A 70 -7.53 8.74 -0.68
C GLU A 70 -6.87 10.07 -0.28
N LEU A 71 -7.62 10.90 0.45
CA LEU A 71 -7.11 12.15 0.98
C LEU A 71 -5.97 11.90 1.98
N TYR A 72 -6.16 10.94 2.89
CA TYR A 72 -5.15 10.55 3.87
C TYR A 72 -3.85 10.09 3.18
N LEU A 73 -3.93 9.20 2.20
CA LEU A 73 -2.76 8.73 1.45
C LEU A 73 -2.05 9.87 0.69
N SER A 74 -2.82 10.83 0.17
CA SER A 74 -2.25 12.02 -0.49
C SER A 74 -1.52 12.95 0.47
N ILE A 75 -1.99 13.08 1.71
CA ILE A 75 -1.31 13.87 2.76
C ILE A 75 0.02 13.21 3.17
N GLU A 76 0.02 11.88 3.25
CA GLU A 76 1.21 11.10 3.62
C GLU A 76 2.15 10.82 2.44
N ASP A 77 1.86 11.35 1.25
CA ASP A 77 2.62 11.14 0.01
C ASP A 77 2.77 9.65 -0.37
N ILE A 78 1.70 8.87 -0.16
CA ILE A 78 1.66 7.44 -0.42
C ILE A 78 0.85 7.16 -1.69
N ASP A 79 1.48 6.51 -2.65
CA ASP A 79 0.82 6.03 -3.86
C ASP A 79 -0.27 4.99 -3.56
N HIS A 80 -1.45 5.15 -4.14
CA HIS A 80 -2.53 4.18 -4.05
C HIS A 80 -2.72 3.40 -5.35
N SER A 81 -2.57 2.09 -5.26
CA SER A 81 -2.88 1.15 -6.35
C SER A 81 -4.04 0.24 -5.95
N ARG A 82 -4.83 -0.19 -6.93
CA ARG A 82 -5.97 -1.08 -6.71
C ARG A 82 -5.77 -2.40 -7.45
N THR A 83 -6.22 -3.49 -6.85
CA THR A 83 -6.21 -4.80 -7.51
C THR A 83 -7.04 -4.77 -8.79
N LYS A 84 -6.62 -5.54 -9.79
CA LYS A 84 -7.40 -5.68 -11.03
C LYS A 84 -8.75 -6.37 -10.72
N ALA A 85 -9.82 -5.85 -11.31
CA ALA A 85 -11.13 -6.48 -11.18
C ALA A 85 -11.06 -7.93 -11.70
N LYS A 86 -11.68 -8.85 -10.97
CA LYS A 86 -11.74 -10.29 -11.30
C LYS A 86 -10.36 -11.00 -11.41
N SER A 87 -9.32 -10.48 -10.73
CA SER A 87 -7.99 -11.07 -10.71
C SER A 87 -7.59 -11.45 -9.28
N PRO A 88 -7.97 -12.64 -8.78
CA PRO A 88 -7.69 -13.09 -7.41
C PRO A 88 -6.21 -13.11 -7.07
N GLN A 89 -5.36 -13.32 -8.06
CA GLN A 89 -3.91 -13.44 -7.89
C GLN A 89 -3.25 -12.19 -7.30
N THR A 90 -3.86 -11.02 -7.49
CA THR A 90 -3.31 -9.75 -6.99
C THR A 90 -3.49 -9.56 -5.48
N ASN A 91 -4.42 -10.29 -4.85
CA ASN A 91 -4.67 -10.25 -3.41
C ASN A 91 -4.26 -11.54 -2.65
N GLY A 92 -3.65 -12.49 -3.36
CA GLY A 92 -3.34 -13.83 -2.81
C GLY A 92 -2.42 -13.84 -1.58
N ILE A 93 -1.64 -12.77 -1.34
CA ILE A 93 -0.79 -12.62 -0.14
C ILE A 93 -1.66 -12.33 1.07
N CYS A 94 -2.56 -11.36 0.97
CA CYS A 94 -3.48 -10.99 2.03
C CYS A 94 -4.46 -12.13 2.36
N GLU A 95 -5.01 -12.78 1.33
CA GLU A 95 -5.90 -13.95 1.50
C GLU A 95 -5.21 -15.10 2.23
N ARG A 96 -3.94 -15.38 1.91
CA ARG A 96 -3.14 -16.40 2.60
C ARG A 96 -2.89 -16.02 4.05
N PHE A 97 -2.58 -14.77 4.31
CA PHE A 97 -2.43 -14.27 5.68
C PHE A 97 -3.73 -14.41 6.47
N HIS A 98 -4.86 -14.01 5.91
CA HIS A 98 -6.17 -14.17 6.56
C HIS A 98 -6.48 -15.64 6.90
N ARG A 99 -6.15 -16.57 5.98
CA ARG A 99 -6.31 -18.01 6.24
C ARG A 99 -5.42 -18.46 7.40
N THR A 100 -4.14 -18.06 7.41
CA THR A 100 -3.22 -18.37 8.51
C THR A 100 -3.75 -17.84 9.84
N MET A 101 -4.21 -16.60 9.89
CA MET A 101 -4.78 -16.00 11.08
C MET A 101 -6.07 -16.71 11.52
N GLN A 102 -6.92 -17.11 10.56
CA GLN A 102 -8.12 -17.86 10.84
C GLN A 102 -7.82 -19.24 11.49
N GLU A 103 -6.84 -19.95 10.96
CA GLU A 103 -6.48 -21.30 11.40
C GLU A 103 -5.64 -21.30 12.69
N GLU A 104 -4.65 -20.41 12.78
CA GLU A 104 -3.67 -20.41 13.87
C GLU A 104 -4.05 -19.52 15.06
N PHE A 105 -4.91 -18.52 14.85
CA PHE A 105 -5.37 -17.62 15.91
C PHE A 105 -6.85 -17.77 16.22
N TYR A 106 -7.75 -17.37 15.33
CA TYR A 106 -9.18 -17.29 15.63
C TYR A 106 -9.81 -18.63 15.99
N ALA A 107 -9.47 -19.71 15.28
CA ALA A 107 -9.99 -21.04 15.56
C ALA A 107 -9.61 -21.53 16.95
N ILE A 108 -8.50 -21.05 17.51
CA ILE A 108 -8.02 -21.40 18.84
C ILE A 108 -8.59 -20.44 19.89
N ALA A 109 -8.47 -19.13 19.65
CA ALA A 109 -8.84 -18.09 20.59
C ALA A 109 -10.33 -18.16 20.96
N PHE A 110 -11.23 -18.26 19.99
CA PHE A 110 -12.68 -18.34 20.25
C PHE A 110 -13.15 -19.66 20.91
N ARG A 111 -12.31 -20.69 20.93
CA ARG A 111 -12.59 -21.91 21.72
C ARG A 111 -12.17 -21.79 23.17
N LYS A 112 -11.18 -20.92 23.45
CA LYS A 112 -10.58 -20.78 24.77
C LYS A 112 -11.13 -19.62 25.58
N LYS A 113 -11.56 -18.54 24.91
CA LYS A 113 -11.92 -17.27 25.56
C LYS A 113 -13.17 -16.68 24.90
N MET A 114 -14.10 -16.22 25.71
CA MET A 114 -15.21 -15.39 25.27
C MET A 114 -14.83 -13.92 25.44
N TYR A 115 -14.72 -13.21 24.33
CA TYR A 115 -14.40 -11.78 24.34
C TYR A 115 -15.65 -10.96 24.61
N GLN A 116 -15.59 -10.02 25.53
CA GLN A 116 -16.70 -9.15 25.89
C GLN A 116 -16.61 -7.78 25.23
N ASN A 117 -15.40 -7.32 24.91
CA ASN A 117 -15.10 -6.05 24.25
C ASN A 117 -14.06 -6.25 23.13
N LEU A 118 -13.83 -5.20 22.35
CA LEU A 118 -12.87 -5.22 21.25
C LEU A 118 -11.43 -5.15 21.74
N GLU A 119 -11.20 -4.47 22.85
CA GLU A 119 -9.91 -4.24 23.43
C GLU A 119 -9.25 -5.57 23.83
N ASP A 120 -9.99 -6.44 24.54
CA ASP A 120 -9.52 -7.79 24.91
C ASP A 120 -9.15 -8.64 23.71
N LEU A 121 -9.93 -8.54 22.62
CA LEU A 121 -9.64 -9.25 21.38
C LEU A 121 -8.42 -8.66 20.68
N GLN A 122 -8.29 -7.32 20.67
CA GLN A 122 -7.15 -6.64 20.05
C GLN A 122 -5.84 -6.97 20.77
N GLU A 123 -5.86 -7.05 22.10
CA GLU A 123 -4.69 -7.43 22.89
C GLU A 123 -4.18 -8.82 22.51
N ASP A 124 -5.07 -9.80 22.43
CA ASP A 124 -4.70 -11.17 22.03
C ASP A 124 -4.23 -11.20 20.54
N ILE A 125 -4.81 -10.38 19.66
CA ILE A 125 -4.35 -10.20 18.28
C ILE A 125 -2.94 -9.62 18.25
N ASP A 126 -2.66 -8.58 19.02
CA ASP A 126 -1.35 -7.93 19.05
C ASP A 126 -0.26 -8.91 19.55
N GLN A 127 -0.56 -9.72 20.55
CA GLN A 127 0.34 -10.79 21.00
C GLN A 127 0.60 -11.83 19.90
N TRP A 128 -0.43 -12.26 19.20
CA TRP A 128 -0.27 -13.20 18.09
C TRP A 128 0.47 -12.56 16.90
N MET A 129 0.26 -11.28 16.62
CA MET A 129 0.96 -10.56 15.56
C MET A 129 2.46 -10.41 15.87
N SER A 130 2.84 -10.18 17.13
CA SER A 130 4.25 -10.21 17.54
C SER A 130 4.86 -11.59 17.29
N PHE A 131 4.19 -12.67 17.70
CA PHE A 131 4.64 -14.02 17.39
C PHE A 131 4.76 -14.26 15.88
N TYR A 132 3.76 -13.86 15.08
CA TYR A 132 3.77 -14.00 13.62
C TYR A 132 4.95 -13.29 12.96
N ASN A 133 5.21 -12.05 13.36
CA ASN A 133 6.25 -11.24 12.76
C ASN A 133 7.67 -11.64 13.21
N GLU A 134 7.85 -12.00 14.48
CA GLU A 134 9.16 -12.16 15.11
C GLU A 134 9.61 -13.60 15.28
N GLN A 135 8.68 -14.54 15.40
CA GLN A 135 9.00 -15.91 15.78
C GLN A 135 8.56 -16.96 14.77
N ARG A 136 7.49 -16.71 14.01
CA ARG A 136 6.93 -17.66 13.06
C ARG A 136 7.77 -17.72 11.77
N PRO A 137 8.41 -18.85 11.43
CA PRO A 137 9.10 -19.01 10.16
C PRO A 137 8.14 -18.93 8.97
N HIS A 138 8.58 -18.31 7.89
CA HIS A 138 7.77 -18.14 6.69
C HIS A 138 8.44 -18.78 5.48
N SER A 139 7.80 -19.78 4.86
CA SER A 139 8.31 -20.50 3.69
C SER A 139 8.06 -19.76 2.36
N GLY A 140 7.41 -18.60 2.41
CA GLY A 140 7.08 -17.81 1.23
C GLY A 140 8.31 -17.26 0.51
N ARG A 141 8.09 -16.84 -0.75
CA ARG A 141 9.11 -16.20 -1.57
C ARG A 141 9.73 -15.02 -0.82
N TYR A 142 11.04 -14.88 -0.87
CA TYR A 142 11.90 -13.92 -0.19
C TYR A 142 12.17 -14.17 1.31
N CYS A 143 11.30 -14.89 2.03
CA CYS A 143 11.57 -15.20 3.44
C CYS A 143 12.51 -16.40 3.61
N PHE A 144 12.38 -17.44 2.78
CA PHE A 144 13.26 -18.63 2.78
C PHE A 144 13.42 -19.27 4.17
N GLY A 145 12.33 -19.36 4.94
CA GLY A 145 12.36 -19.92 6.29
C GLY A 145 12.70 -18.94 7.42
N LYS A 146 13.03 -17.69 7.10
CA LYS A 146 13.18 -16.61 8.08
C LYS A 146 11.82 -16.11 8.56
N THR A 147 11.82 -15.42 9.68
CA THR A 147 10.63 -14.69 10.13
C THR A 147 10.40 -13.45 9.25
N PRO A 148 9.16 -12.93 9.19
CA PRO A 148 8.89 -11.66 8.52
C PRO A 148 9.82 -10.54 8.96
N MET A 149 10.04 -10.38 10.27
CA MET A 149 10.87 -9.33 10.83
C MET A 149 12.36 -9.49 10.49
N GLN A 150 12.90 -10.71 10.49
CA GLN A 150 14.26 -10.99 10.01
C GLN A 150 14.41 -10.65 8.52
N THR A 151 13.42 -11.04 7.70
CA THR A 151 13.40 -10.71 6.28
C THR A 151 13.34 -9.20 6.05
N PHE A 152 12.55 -8.47 6.85
CA PHE A 152 12.47 -7.02 6.81
C PHE A 152 13.83 -6.38 7.13
N THR A 153 14.45 -6.78 8.22
CA THR A 153 15.75 -6.26 8.65
C THR A 153 16.84 -6.50 7.60
N ASP A 154 16.90 -7.70 7.05
CA ASP A 154 17.90 -8.07 6.02
C ASP A 154 17.69 -7.33 4.69
N SER A 155 16.45 -6.94 4.39
CA SER A 155 16.11 -6.25 3.14
C SER A 155 16.21 -4.73 3.20
N LYS A 156 16.41 -4.12 4.37
CA LYS A 156 16.52 -2.65 4.51
C LYS A 156 17.60 -2.05 3.63
N GLU A 157 18.80 -2.60 3.62
CA GLU A 157 19.89 -2.09 2.82
C GLU A 157 19.63 -2.27 1.31
N LEU A 158 18.92 -3.34 0.93
CA LEU A 158 18.48 -3.53 -0.45
C LEU A 158 17.46 -2.47 -0.87
N ALA A 159 16.55 -2.11 0.00
CA ALA A 159 15.56 -1.06 -0.24
C ALA A 159 16.23 0.32 -0.42
N LYS A 160 17.17 0.66 0.46
CA LYS A 160 17.97 1.89 0.38
C LYS A 160 18.85 1.94 -0.87
N ALA A 161 19.53 0.82 -1.21
CA ALA A 161 20.42 0.75 -2.37
C ALA A 161 19.68 0.87 -3.72
N LYS A 162 18.40 0.51 -3.77
CA LYS A 162 17.58 0.65 -4.98
C LYS A 162 17.14 2.07 -5.24
N ASP A 163 17.29 2.96 -4.29
CA ASP A 163 16.96 4.39 -4.36
C ASP A 163 15.71 4.65 -5.20
N VAL A 164 14.57 4.14 -4.70
CA VAL A 164 13.29 4.19 -5.42
C VAL A 164 12.90 5.63 -5.72
N ASN A 165 13.35 6.60 -4.91
CA ASN A 165 13.18 8.03 -5.16
C ASN A 165 13.85 8.49 -6.45
N ASN A 166 15.01 7.95 -6.83
CA ASN A 166 15.67 8.26 -8.10
C ASN A 166 14.93 7.71 -9.33
N LEU A 167 14.12 6.66 -9.19
CA LEU A 167 13.27 6.18 -10.28
C LEU A 167 12.10 7.15 -10.55
N PHE A 168 11.55 7.77 -9.51
CA PHE A 168 10.52 8.79 -9.64
C PHE A 168 11.08 10.11 -10.23
N ILE A 169 12.25 10.54 -9.80
CA ILE A 169 12.91 11.74 -10.34
C ILE A 169 13.27 11.56 -11.83
N LYS A 170 13.76 10.41 -12.23
CA LYS A 170 14.05 10.11 -13.64
C LYS A 170 12.78 10.10 -14.51
N ASN A 171 11.68 9.54 -14.01
CA ASN A 171 10.42 9.53 -14.75
C ASN A 171 9.80 10.93 -14.84
N ASN A 172 9.93 11.78 -13.81
CA ASN A 172 9.47 13.17 -13.86
C ASN A 172 10.34 14.06 -14.76
N ASN A 173 11.65 13.82 -14.83
CA ASN A 173 12.54 14.55 -15.74
C ASN A 173 12.30 14.18 -17.22
N PHE A 174 11.81 12.97 -17.51
CA PHE A 174 11.40 12.60 -18.88
C PHE A 174 10.13 13.32 -19.34
N ILE A 175 9.20 13.58 -18.44
CA ILE A 175 7.96 14.31 -18.76
C ILE A 175 8.23 15.81 -18.99
N VAL A 176 9.20 16.39 -18.29
CA VAL A 176 9.56 17.82 -18.43
C VAL A 176 10.40 18.09 -19.69
N SER A 177 11.22 17.14 -20.18
CA SER A 177 11.99 17.30 -21.41
C SER A 177 11.14 17.21 -22.67
N ASP A 178 10.06 16.43 -22.68
CA ASP A 178 9.16 16.34 -23.83
C ASP A 178 8.24 17.58 -24.00
N GLN A 179 8.05 18.37 -22.95
CA GLN A 179 7.30 19.64 -23.05
C GLN A 179 8.14 20.83 -23.50
N ALA A 180 9.46 20.75 -23.51
CA ALA A 180 10.34 21.86 -23.91
C ALA A 180 10.63 21.95 -25.42
N GLU A 181 10.30 20.93 -26.21
CA GLU A 181 10.56 20.92 -27.67
C GLU A 181 9.37 21.32 -28.57
N ILE A 182 8.20 21.63 -27.99
CA ILE A 182 7.01 22.05 -28.77
C ILE A 182 6.92 23.57 -28.95
N GLY A 183 7.93 24.35 -28.55
CA GLY A 183 7.90 25.81 -28.49
C GLY A 183 8.92 26.56 -29.34
N SER A 184 9.27 26.18 -30.60
CA SER A 184 9.97 27.07 -31.51
C SER A 184 9.89 26.63 -32.98
N ALA A 185 8.76 26.90 -33.63
CA ALA A 185 8.70 27.05 -35.08
C ALA A 185 7.57 28.00 -35.45
N GLY A 186 7.74 29.26 -35.07
CA GLY A 186 6.96 30.38 -35.58
C GLY A 186 7.71 31.06 -36.75
N GLY A 187 7.69 30.45 -37.90
CA GLY A 187 8.14 31.08 -39.15
C GLY A 187 7.00 31.88 -39.79
N GLN A 188 7.17 33.20 -39.86
CA GLN A 188 6.26 34.10 -40.55
C GLN A 188 6.19 33.79 -42.05
N PRO A 189 5.04 33.94 -42.71
CA PRO A 189 4.98 33.96 -44.16
C PRO A 189 5.35 35.34 -44.67
N THR A 190 6.46 35.44 -45.38
CA THR A 190 6.78 36.61 -46.22
C THR A 190 5.84 36.65 -47.40
N ARG A 191 5.11 37.76 -47.52
CA ARG A 191 4.46 38.22 -48.75
C ARG A 191 5.52 38.52 -49.79
N ASN A 192 5.41 37.91 -50.95
CA ASN A 192 5.95 38.50 -52.19
C ASN A 192 4.87 38.55 -53.25
N ASN A 193 4.52 39.77 -53.57
CA ASN A 193 3.88 40.15 -54.81
C ASN A 193 4.80 39.85 -55.99
N LEU A 194 4.21 39.55 -57.15
CA LEU A 194 4.54 40.11 -58.48
C LEU A 194 3.85 39.25 -59.54
N THR A 195 2.84 39.76 -60.12
CA THR A 195 2.70 40.42 -61.46
C THR A 195 2.89 39.47 -62.66
N ASP A 196 1.84 39.50 -63.45
CA ASP A 196 1.74 39.50 -64.88
C ASP A 196 2.27 38.39 -65.78
N GLY A 197 1.38 37.96 -66.68
CA GLY A 197 1.82 37.59 -68.00
C GLY A 197 1.04 36.53 -68.73
N ASN A 198 -0.06 36.90 -69.31
CA ASN A 198 -0.43 36.68 -70.71
C ASN A 198 -0.11 35.32 -71.36
N LYS A 199 -1.05 34.57 -71.66
CA LYS A 199 -1.63 34.14 -72.94
C LYS A 199 -2.61 33.04 -72.78
#